data_97d84f7ba1ae9ca167af65b05dabbe2c
#
_entry.id   97d84f7ba1ae9ca167af65b05dabbe2c
#
_cell.length_a   1.000
_cell.length_b   1.000
_cell.length_c   1.000
_cell.angle_alpha   90.00
_cell.angle_beta   90.00
_cell.angle_gamma   90.00
#
_symmetry.space_group_name_H-M   'P 1'
#
loop_
_entity.id
_entity.type
_entity.pdbx_description
1 polymer ?
#
loop_
_entity_poly.entity_id
_entity_poly.type
_entity_poly.pdbx_seq_one_letter_code
_entity_poly.pdbx_strand_id
1 'polypeptide(L)'
;MSLPLGALRLSEKFGRKDNRLPKNGIHKLQEAILKTLPDPRDLEYGNNTKLVGVGGSIRAIARYDQKIRKYPINILHNYVMDYRSVQLVKKKLSKMDLKEIADIDAIGSNRASSITAASILLNTMMQKFKIESMVVSIHGLREGFLTGYLNNFPNKRSVRLDAKWLYVHLKDQIEDKCEHYQLPKSSSKFIQMLISYGLMRKDDYEIFVNAKQKLLGRLAEFWQPDIIFNLIMNDVFPRISHEDQLILALSIVFRRKPKAAEKMCGRYSIMLQGWKRKSIQKIAACIDLTEILERFASHVDLFKDDTGRLTLKIVSKTNFFPEYLLNDKIKIFESAVHVELIYTISRPRK
;
A
#
# COMPACT_ATOMS: atom_id res chain seq x y z
N MET A 1 -21.76 -8.51 -14.84
CA MET A 1 -21.98 -9.90 -15.26
C MET A 1 -21.66 -10.84 -14.10
N SER A 2 -22.42 -11.91 -13.90
CA SER A 2 -22.13 -12.98 -12.94
C SER A 2 -21.98 -14.29 -13.68
N LEU A 3 -20.98 -15.11 -13.28
CA LEU A 3 -20.71 -16.40 -13.93
C LEU A 3 -21.01 -17.54 -12.97
N PRO A 4 -21.53 -18.67 -13.47
CA PRO A 4 -21.80 -19.86 -12.65
C PRO A 4 -20.53 -20.62 -12.29
N LEU A 5 -19.47 -19.91 -11.93
CA LEU A 5 -18.15 -20.41 -11.54
C LEU A 5 -17.92 -20.14 -10.06
N GLY A 6 -17.87 -21.18 -9.27
CA GLY A 6 -17.60 -21.10 -7.83
C GLY A 6 -16.74 -22.27 -7.37
N ALA A 7 -15.83 -22.04 -6.42
CA ALA A 7 -14.89 -23.04 -5.93
C ALA A 7 -15.60 -24.32 -5.45
N LEU A 8 -16.66 -24.17 -4.64
CA LEU A 8 -17.44 -25.31 -4.12
C LEU A 8 -18.11 -26.09 -5.25
N ARG A 9 -18.86 -25.40 -6.12
CA ARG A 9 -19.53 -26.03 -7.27
C ARG A 9 -18.57 -26.78 -8.20
N LEU A 10 -17.39 -26.21 -8.43
CA LEU A 10 -16.37 -26.85 -9.26
C LEU A 10 -15.74 -28.06 -8.55
N SER A 11 -15.52 -27.98 -7.24
CA SER A 11 -15.00 -29.12 -6.47
C SER A 11 -16.00 -30.28 -6.39
N GLU A 12 -17.29 -30.00 -6.23
CA GLU A 12 -18.35 -31.03 -6.24
C GLU A 12 -18.48 -31.73 -7.58
N LYS A 13 -18.37 -30.96 -8.69
CA LYS A 13 -18.52 -31.51 -10.05
C LYS A 13 -17.29 -32.29 -10.54
N PHE A 14 -16.09 -31.88 -10.17
CA PHE A 14 -14.84 -32.43 -10.72
C PHE A 14 -13.93 -33.08 -9.68
N GLY A 15 -14.11 -32.82 -8.40
CA GLY A 15 -13.33 -33.38 -7.32
C GLY A 15 -13.69 -34.84 -7.01
N ARG A 16 -12.75 -35.57 -6.39
CA ARG A 16 -13.00 -36.85 -5.76
C ARG A 16 -13.27 -36.65 -4.26
N LYS A 17 -13.78 -37.71 -3.58
CA LYS A 17 -14.01 -37.67 -2.13
C LYS A 17 -12.74 -37.37 -1.31
N ASP A 18 -11.56 -37.73 -1.82
CA ASP A 18 -10.25 -37.45 -1.23
C ASP A 18 -9.65 -36.10 -1.67
N ASN A 19 -10.41 -35.27 -2.39
CA ASN A 19 -10.00 -34.00 -3.02
C ASN A 19 -8.87 -34.11 -4.07
N ARG A 20 -8.41 -35.31 -4.39
CA ARG A 20 -7.45 -35.49 -5.48
C ARG A 20 -8.19 -35.40 -6.81
N LEU A 21 -7.72 -34.55 -7.68
CA LEU A 21 -8.19 -34.54 -9.05
C LEU A 21 -7.56 -35.75 -9.81
N PRO A 22 -8.35 -36.51 -10.59
CA PRO A 22 -7.77 -37.55 -11.44
C PRO A 22 -6.75 -36.95 -12.40
N LYS A 23 -5.81 -37.77 -12.94
CA LYS A 23 -4.75 -37.28 -13.83
C LYS A 23 -5.26 -36.34 -14.93
N ASN A 24 -6.42 -36.63 -15.52
CA ASN A 24 -7.07 -35.76 -16.51
C ASN A 24 -8.08 -34.78 -15.90
N GLY A 25 -8.25 -34.75 -14.58
CA GLY A 25 -9.28 -33.97 -13.92
C GLY A 25 -8.98 -32.47 -13.95
N ILE A 26 -7.71 -32.11 -13.82
CA ILE A 26 -7.29 -30.70 -13.94
C ILE A 26 -7.61 -30.17 -15.32
N HIS A 27 -7.31 -30.93 -16.37
CA HIS A 27 -7.56 -30.53 -17.76
C HIS A 27 -9.08 -30.36 -18.01
N LYS A 28 -9.89 -31.35 -17.62
CA LYS A 28 -11.36 -31.28 -17.74
C LYS A 28 -11.95 -30.09 -16.98
N LEU A 29 -11.43 -29.82 -15.77
CA LEU A 29 -11.83 -28.66 -14.99
C LEU A 29 -11.47 -27.34 -15.69
N GLN A 30 -10.26 -27.25 -16.23
CA GLN A 30 -9.81 -26.05 -16.98
C GLN A 30 -10.64 -25.85 -18.25
N GLU A 31 -10.95 -26.91 -19.01
CA GLU A 31 -11.83 -26.82 -20.19
C GLU A 31 -13.25 -26.31 -19.81
N ALA A 32 -13.81 -26.83 -18.72
CA ALA A 32 -15.12 -26.38 -18.25
C ALA A 32 -15.11 -24.90 -17.83
N ILE A 33 -14.04 -24.46 -17.17
CA ILE A 33 -13.85 -23.06 -16.82
C ILE A 33 -13.73 -22.21 -18.09
N LEU A 34 -12.89 -22.60 -19.04
CA LEU A 34 -12.67 -21.87 -20.29
C LEU A 34 -13.92 -21.73 -21.13
N LYS A 35 -14.79 -22.76 -21.17
CA LYS A 35 -16.08 -22.73 -21.85
C LYS A 35 -17.08 -21.76 -21.21
N THR A 36 -16.96 -21.53 -19.91
CA THR A 36 -17.89 -20.67 -19.15
C THR A 36 -17.42 -19.23 -19.09
N LEU A 37 -16.11 -18.98 -19.17
CA LEU A 37 -15.57 -17.63 -19.17
C LEU A 37 -15.87 -16.95 -20.51
N PRO A 38 -16.27 -15.66 -20.49
CA PRO A 38 -16.52 -14.88 -21.71
C PRO A 38 -15.28 -14.75 -22.58
N ASP A 39 -15.47 -14.41 -23.83
CA ASP A 39 -14.36 -14.00 -24.69
C ASP A 39 -13.74 -12.70 -24.15
N PRO A 40 -12.42 -12.58 -24.08
CA PRO A 40 -11.78 -11.33 -23.72
C PRO A 40 -12.24 -10.13 -24.55
N ARG A 41 -12.62 -10.34 -25.79
CA ARG A 41 -13.11 -9.28 -26.70
C ARG A 41 -14.50 -8.74 -26.34
N ASP A 42 -15.29 -9.54 -25.60
CA ASP A 42 -16.64 -9.16 -25.15
C ASP A 42 -16.61 -8.34 -23.86
N LEU A 43 -15.43 -8.11 -23.29
CA LEU A 43 -15.24 -7.36 -22.07
C LEU A 43 -14.53 -6.04 -22.38
N GLU A 44 -15.10 -4.96 -21.91
CA GLU A 44 -14.45 -3.64 -21.92
C GLU A 44 -13.33 -3.59 -20.86
N TYR A 45 -12.15 -4.12 -21.16
CA TYR A 45 -10.99 -3.96 -20.30
C TYR A 45 -9.75 -3.54 -21.12
N GLY A 46 -8.97 -2.65 -20.54
CA GLY A 46 -7.74 -2.11 -21.13
C GLY A 46 -6.51 -2.47 -20.30
N ASN A 47 -5.35 -1.99 -20.71
CA ASN A 47 -4.06 -2.25 -20.07
C ASN A 47 -4.00 -1.85 -18.59
N ASN A 48 -4.90 -0.98 -18.12
CA ASN A 48 -4.99 -0.54 -16.72
C ASN A 48 -6.01 -1.31 -15.88
N THR A 49 -6.65 -2.33 -16.44
CA THR A 49 -7.63 -3.14 -15.71
C THR A 49 -6.94 -4.01 -14.65
N LYS A 50 -7.39 -3.90 -13.40
CA LYS A 50 -6.85 -4.66 -12.28
C LYS A 50 -7.81 -5.78 -11.88
N LEU A 51 -7.29 -6.96 -11.63
CA LEU A 51 -8.03 -8.04 -10.99
C LEU A 51 -8.03 -7.83 -9.48
N VAL A 52 -9.21 -7.70 -8.89
CA VAL A 52 -9.36 -7.64 -7.44
C VAL A 52 -9.95 -8.96 -6.93
N GLY A 53 -9.18 -9.63 -6.10
CA GLY A 53 -9.57 -10.88 -5.48
C GLY A 53 -10.30 -10.68 -4.15
N VAL A 54 -11.55 -11.18 -4.06
CA VAL A 54 -12.43 -11.03 -2.90
C VAL A 54 -12.91 -12.39 -2.43
N GLY A 55 -13.18 -12.54 -1.14
CA GLY A 55 -13.80 -13.73 -0.57
C GLY A 55 -12.83 -14.70 0.09
N GLY A 56 -13.42 -15.70 0.75
CA GLY A 56 -12.69 -16.60 1.65
C GLY A 56 -11.64 -17.48 0.97
N SER A 57 -11.96 -18.02 -0.21
CA SER A 57 -11.01 -18.86 -0.97
C SER A 57 -9.81 -18.07 -1.47
N ILE A 58 -10.05 -16.85 -1.98
CA ILE A 58 -8.95 -15.96 -2.41
C ILE A 58 -8.05 -15.59 -1.24
N ARG A 59 -8.63 -15.23 -0.09
CA ARG A 59 -7.86 -14.92 1.12
C ARG A 59 -7.03 -16.11 1.62
N ALA A 60 -7.56 -17.32 1.52
CA ALA A 60 -6.84 -18.54 1.90
C ALA A 60 -5.66 -18.83 0.93
N ILE A 61 -5.89 -18.69 -0.38
CA ILE A 61 -4.85 -18.80 -1.41
C ILE A 61 -3.73 -17.78 -1.14
N ALA A 62 -4.10 -16.53 -0.86
CA ALA A 62 -3.14 -15.46 -0.61
C ALA A 62 -2.32 -15.69 0.68
N ARG A 63 -2.96 -16.13 1.79
CA ARG A 63 -2.23 -16.50 3.02
C ARG A 63 -1.26 -17.65 2.78
N TYR A 64 -1.67 -18.63 2.00
CA TYR A 64 -0.81 -19.76 1.68
C TYR A 64 0.38 -19.33 0.81
N ASP A 65 0.17 -18.42 -0.14
CA ASP A 65 1.26 -17.82 -0.91
C ASP A 65 2.22 -17.02 -0.03
N GLN A 66 1.72 -16.18 0.87
CA GLN A 66 2.54 -15.45 1.85
C GLN A 66 3.41 -16.42 2.67
N LYS A 67 2.84 -17.54 3.12
CA LYS A 67 3.57 -18.59 3.87
C LYS A 67 4.66 -19.23 3.02
N ILE A 68 4.36 -19.62 1.78
CA ILE A 68 5.33 -20.21 0.85
C ILE A 68 6.50 -19.26 0.58
N ARG A 69 6.20 -17.98 0.37
CA ARG A 69 7.18 -16.94 0.02
C ARG A 69 7.90 -16.38 1.24
N LYS A 70 7.53 -16.82 2.45
CA LYS A 70 8.00 -16.21 3.72
C LYS A 70 7.81 -14.69 3.69
N TYR A 71 6.63 -14.27 3.23
CA TYR A 71 6.32 -12.85 3.08
C TYR A 71 6.35 -12.16 4.44
N PRO A 72 7.09 -11.06 4.62
CA PRO A 72 7.37 -10.51 5.94
C PRO A 72 6.21 -9.74 6.58
N ILE A 73 5.15 -9.43 5.81
CA ILE A 73 3.98 -8.68 6.28
C ILE A 73 2.78 -9.62 6.32
N ASN A 74 2.15 -9.77 7.49
CA ASN A 74 0.98 -10.63 7.67
C ASN A 74 -0.35 -9.87 7.47
N ILE A 75 -0.43 -9.05 6.42
CA ILE A 75 -1.63 -8.31 6.03
C ILE A 75 -2.07 -8.82 4.66
N LEU A 76 -3.39 -9.03 4.47
CA LEU A 76 -3.93 -9.49 3.18
C LEU A 76 -4.48 -8.36 2.32
N HIS A 77 -4.99 -7.29 2.93
CA HIS A 77 -5.51 -6.18 2.16
C HIS A 77 -4.38 -5.52 1.36
N ASN A 78 -4.60 -5.31 0.07
CA ASN A 78 -3.60 -4.84 -0.89
C ASN A 78 -2.40 -5.80 -1.15
N TYR A 79 -2.47 -7.06 -0.66
CA TYR A 79 -1.49 -8.05 -1.06
C TYR A 79 -1.59 -8.33 -2.55
N VAL A 80 -0.47 -8.27 -3.25
CA VAL A 80 -0.39 -8.52 -4.70
C VAL A 80 0.15 -9.92 -4.96
N MET A 81 -0.63 -10.72 -5.67
CA MET A 81 -0.21 -12.02 -6.18
C MET A 81 0.03 -11.92 -7.68
N ASP A 82 1.24 -12.17 -8.12
CA ASP A 82 1.54 -12.31 -9.54
C ASP A 82 1.06 -13.68 -10.10
N TYR A 83 0.98 -13.79 -11.44
CA TYR A 83 0.54 -15.01 -12.10
C TYR A 83 1.42 -16.22 -11.73
N ARG A 84 2.73 -16.03 -11.56
CA ARG A 84 3.68 -17.11 -11.19
C ARG A 84 3.39 -17.64 -9.80
N SER A 85 3.06 -16.77 -8.87
CA SER A 85 2.64 -17.13 -7.50
C SER A 85 1.37 -17.97 -7.51
N VAL A 86 0.34 -17.54 -8.25
CA VAL A 86 -0.91 -18.30 -8.39
C VAL A 86 -0.65 -19.67 -9.01
N GLN A 87 0.21 -19.73 -10.02
CA GLN A 87 0.63 -20.98 -10.69
C GLN A 87 1.35 -21.93 -9.71
N LEU A 88 2.24 -21.39 -8.85
CA LEU A 88 2.94 -22.16 -7.82
C LEU A 88 1.98 -22.73 -6.79
N VAL A 89 1.05 -21.90 -6.28
CA VAL A 89 0.00 -22.33 -5.33
C VAL A 89 -0.85 -23.44 -5.95
N LYS A 90 -1.34 -23.25 -7.18
CA LYS A 90 -2.08 -24.29 -7.91
C LYS A 90 -1.29 -25.59 -7.99
N LYS A 91 -0.02 -25.52 -8.40
CA LYS A 91 0.86 -26.70 -8.55
C LYS A 91 1.03 -27.46 -7.23
N LYS A 92 1.19 -26.73 -6.12
CA LYS A 92 1.34 -27.35 -4.78
C LYS A 92 0.04 -27.99 -4.33
N LEU A 93 -1.08 -27.25 -4.35
CA LEU A 93 -2.38 -27.77 -3.89
C LEU A 93 -2.89 -28.95 -4.73
N SER A 94 -2.60 -28.98 -6.04
CA SER A 94 -3.01 -30.08 -6.92
C SER A 94 -2.28 -31.41 -6.65
N LYS A 95 -1.20 -31.39 -5.87
CA LYS A 95 -0.43 -32.59 -5.50
C LYS A 95 -0.79 -33.12 -4.10
N MET A 96 -1.46 -32.34 -3.29
CA MET A 96 -1.82 -32.65 -1.91
C MET A 96 -3.17 -33.34 -1.82
N ASP A 97 -3.33 -34.19 -0.84
CA ASP A 97 -4.63 -34.74 -0.49
C ASP A 97 -5.40 -33.83 0.47
N LEU A 98 -6.65 -34.24 0.80
CA LEU A 98 -7.53 -33.43 1.62
C LEU A 98 -6.98 -33.20 3.04
N LYS A 99 -6.31 -34.18 3.59
CA LYS A 99 -5.73 -34.13 4.94
C LYS A 99 -4.56 -33.18 4.98
N GLU A 100 -3.62 -33.34 4.04
CA GLU A 100 -2.47 -32.45 3.89
C GLU A 100 -2.90 -30.98 3.72
N ILE A 101 -3.98 -30.73 2.94
CA ILE A 101 -4.50 -29.37 2.74
C ILE A 101 -5.19 -28.85 4.01
N ALA A 102 -5.94 -29.70 4.72
CA ALA A 102 -6.62 -29.32 5.95
C ALA A 102 -5.65 -28.93 7.08
N ASP A 103 -4.47 -29.54 7.11
CA ASP A 103 -3.41 -29.26 8.07
C ASP A 103 -2.64 -27.95 7.77
N ILE A 104 -2.95 -27.29 6.64
CA ILE A 104 -2.39 -25.97 6.33
C ILE A 104 -3.20 -24.89 7.07
N ASP A 105 -2.69 -24.33 8.17
CA ASP A 105 -3.35 -23.26 8.95
C ASP A 105 -3.86 -22.10 8.10
N ALA A 106 -3.10 -21.74 7.05
CA ALA A 106 -3.46 -20.65 6.13
C ALA A 106 -4.77 -20.91 5.37
N ILE A 107 -5.17 -22.17 5.19
CA ILE A 107 -6.36 -22.62 4.44
C ILE A 107 -7.48 -23.01 5.36
N GLY A 108 -7.18 -23.89 6.32
CA GLY A 108 -8.12 -24.45 7.28
C GLY A 108 -9.01 -25.55 6.70
N SER A 109 -9.50 -26.44 7.56
CA SER A 109 -10.31 -27.60 7.20
C SER A 109 -11.56 -27.26 6.39
N ASN A 110 -12.23 -26.16 6.72
CA ASN A 110 -13.48 -25.73 6.06
C ASN A 110 -13.33 -25.41 4.55
N ARG A 111 -12.10 -25.21 4.06
CA ARG A 111 -11.83 -24.90 2.66
C ARG A 111 -11.00 -25.94 1.94
N ALA A 112 -10.50 -26.93 2.67
CA ALA A 112 -9.63 -27.94 2.11
C ALA A 112 -10.24 -28.63 0.88
N SER A 113 -11.55 -28.92 0.89
CA SER A 113 -12.23 -29.58 -0.21
C SER A 113 -12.40 -28.75 -1.48
N SER A 114 -12.37 -27.42 -1.39
CA SER A 114 -12.68 -26.52 -2.52
C SER A 114 -11.50 -25.68 -2.99
N ILE A 115 -10.42 -25.61 -2.19
CA ILE A 115 -9.33 -24.64 -2.44
C ILE A 115 -8.52 -24.98 -3.69
N THR A 116 -8.36 -26.27 -4.01
CA THR A 116 -7.67 -26.71 -5.21
C THR A 116 -8.42 -26.25 -6.46
N ALA A 117 -9.76 -26.46 -6.50
CA ALA A 117 -10.60 -25.98 -7.61
C ALA A 117 -10.57 -24.44 -7.72
N ALA A 118 -10.58 -23.74 -6.58
CA ALA A 118 -10.42 -22.27 -6.56
C ALA A 118 -9.10 -21.80 -7.17
N SER A 119 -8.00 -22.47 -6.84
CA SER A 119 -6.67 -22.13 -7.37
C SER A 119 -6.56 -22.38 -8.87
N ILE A 120 -7.19 -23.45 -9.37
CA ILE A 120 -7.26 -23.76 -10.80
C ILE A 120 -8.12 -22.73 -11.53
N LEU A 121 -9.28 -22.38 -10.98
CA LEU A 121 -10.15 -21.33 -11.52
C LEU A 121 -9.40 -20.00 -11.66
N LEU A 122 -8.76 -19.54 -10.60
CA LEU A 122 -8.00 -18.29 -10.58
C LEU A 122 -6.88 -18.31 -11.62
N ASN A 123 -6.08 -19.39 -11.65
CA ASN A 123 -4.98 -19.52 -12.61
C ASN A 123 -5.47 -19.52 -14.06
N THR A 124 -6.55 -20.27 -14.35
CA THR A 124 -7.11 -20.36 -15.71
C THR A 124 -7.69 -19.04 -16.17
N MET A 125 -8.37 -18.31 -15.26
CA MET A 125 -8.90 -16.99 -15.53
C MET A 125 -7.79 -15.98 -15.82
N MET A 126 -6.75 -15.90 -14.98
CA MET A 126 -5.61 -15.01 -15.21
C MET A 126 -4.91 -15.32 -16.55
N GLN A 127 -4.78 -16.59 -16.89
CA GLN A 127 -4.19 -17.01 -18.16
C GLN A 127 -5.05 -16.57 -19.36
N LYS A 128 -6.37 -16.81 -19.33
CA LYS A 128 -7.29 -16.45 -20.43
C LYS A 128 -7.32 -14.96 -20.69
N PHE A 129 -7.36 -14.16 -19.64
CA PHE A 129 -7.44 -12.71 -19.72
C PHE A 129 -6.06 -12.01 -19.74
N LYS A 130 -4.96 -12.75 -19.77
CA LYS A 130 -3.58 -12.24 -19.74
C LYS A 130 -3.33 -11.28 -18.57
N ILE A 131 -3.90 -11.58 -17.41
CA ILE A 131 -3.76 -10.78 -16.20
C ILE A 131 -2.47 -11.17 -15.49
N GLU A 132 -1.56 -10.22 -15.32
CA GLU A 132 -0.24 -10.44 -14.72
C GLU A 132 -0.29 -10.53 -13.19
N SER A 133 -1.23 -9.82 -12.55
CA SER A 133 -1.34 -9.79 -11.10
C SER A 133 -2.77 -9.58 -10.60
N MET A 134 -3.01 -10.01 -9.38
CA MET A 134 -4.26 -9.83 -8.64
C MET A 134 -3.96 -9.10 -7.34
N VAL A 135 -4.79 -8.11 -6.99
CA VAL A 135 -4.78 -7.44 -5.69
C VAL A 135 -5.82 -8.06 -4.78
N VAL A 136 -5.45 -8.43 -3.56
CA VAL A 136 -6.37 -9.04 -2.60
C VAL A 136 -7.08 -7.98 -1.78
N SER A 137 -8.40 -8.09 -1.66
CA SER A 137 -9.22 -7.26 -0.76
C SER A 137 -9.75 -8.09 0.41
N ILE A 138 -9.64 -7.54 1.63
CA ILE A 138 -10.33 -8.09 2.81
C ILE A 138 -11.79 -7.67 2.88
N HIS A 139 -12.15 -6.59 2.17
CA HIS A 139 -13.53 -6.11 2.06
C HIS A 139 -14.30 -6.93 1.03
N GLY A 140 -15.54 -7.20 1.32
CA GLY A 140 -16.40 -8.04 0.49
C GLY A 140 -17.72 -7.38 0.15
N LEU A 141 -18.70 -8.22 -0.22
CA LEU A 141 -20.04 -7.78 -0.64
C LEU A 141 -20.76 -6.98 0.46
N ARG A 142 -20.58 -7.35 1.73
CA ARG A 142 -21.24 -6.67 2.87
C ARG A 142 -20.76 -5.23 3.03
N GLU A 143 -19.44 -5.06 3.00
CA GLU A 143 -18.81 -3.74 3.10
C GLU A 143 -19.15 -2.87 1.89
N GLY A 144 -19.17 -3.45 0.70
CA GLY A 144 -19.57 -2.76 -0.54
C GLY A 144 -21.05 -2.35 -0.52
N PHE A 145 -21.94 -3.22 -0.05
CA PHE A 145 -23.36 -2.90 0.08
C PHE A 145 -23.59 -1.77 1.10
N LEU A 146 -22.96 -1.86 2.27
CA LEU A 146 -23.05 -0.83 3.30
C LEU A 146 -22.57 0.53 2.79
N THR A 147 -21.42 0.54 2.09
CA THR A 147 -20.87 1.75 1.46
C THR A 147 -21.86 2.35 0.44
N GLY A 148 -22.43 1.52 -0.43
CA GLY A 148 -23.43 1.96 -1.40
C GLY A 148 -24.69 2.52 -0.73
N TYR A 149 -25.17 1.85 0.32
CA TYR A 149 -26.33 2.26 1.08
C TYR A 149 -26.10 3.64 1.74
N LEU A 150 -24.99 3.83 2.44
CA LEU A 150 -24.67 5.07 3.13
C LEU A 150 -24.42 6.23 2.17
N ASN A 151 -23.83 6.00 0.99
CA ASN A 151 -23.63 7.02 -0.03
C ASN A 151 -24.93 7.52 -0.66
N ASN A 152 -26.02 6.74 -0.60
CA ASN A 152 -27.32 7.09 -1.16
C ASN A 152 -28.27 7.77 -0.15
N PHE A 153 -27.85 8.01 1.08
CA PHE A 153 -28.66 8.76 2.07
C PHE A 153 -28.80 10.23 1.67
N PRO A 154 -30.04 10.78 1.68
CA PRO A 154 -30.31 12.14 1.16
C PRO A 154 -29.73 13.28 2.01
N ASN A 155 -29.35 13.05 3.25
CA ASN A 155 -28.70 14.07 4.11
C ASN A 155 -27.17 13.92 4.09
N LYS A 156 -26.61 14.22 2.95
CA LYS A 156 -25.18 14.10 2.67
C LYS A 156 -24.36 15.22 3.32
N ARG A 157 -23.88 15.01 4.49
CA ARG A 157 -22.42 15.13 4.66
C ARG A 157 -21.86 13.84 4.06
N SER A 158 -21.14 13.93 2.98
CA SER A 158 -20.57 12.78 2.31
C SER A 158 -19.76 11.97 3.29
N VAL A 159 -20.35 10.91 3.82
CA VAL A 159 -19.60 9.88 4.52
C VAL A 159 -18.82 9.19 3.41
N ARG A 160 -17.68 9.74 3.06
CA ARG A 160 -16.65 8.95 2.38
C ARG A 160 -16.30 7.85 3.36
N LEU A 161 -16.93 6.69 3.17
CA LEU A 161 -16.48 5.45 3.75
C LEU A 161 -15.18 5.03 3.03
N ASP A 162 -14.23 5.93 3.04
CA ASP A 162 -12.83 5.56 2.99
C ASP A 162 -12.64 4.63 4.19
N ALA A 163 -11.65 3.77 4.20
CA ALA A 163 -11.28 2.84 5.26
C ALA A 163 -11.46 3.35 6.72
N LYS A 164 -11.93 4.54 6.91
CA LYS A 164 -12.31 5.25 8.11
C LYS A 164 -13.28 4.49 9.00
N TRP A 165 -14.22 3.74 8.45
CA TRP A 165 -15.26 3.11 9.28
C TRP A 165 -14.75 1.96 10.16
N LEU A 166 -13.70 1.26 9.72
CA LEU A 166 -13.04 0.23 10.55
C LEU A 166 -12.19 0.83 11.68
N TYR A 167 -11.90 2.10 11.61
CA TYR A 167 -11.11 2.85 12.58
C TYR A 167 -11.94 3.47 13.71
N VAL A 168 -13.25 3.42 13.66
CA VAL A 168 -14.16 4.19 14.54
C VAL A 168 -13.87 3.99 16.03
N HIS A 169 -13.43 2.83 16.45
CA HIS A 169 -13.15 2.60 17.89
C HIS A 169 -11.79 3.11 18.39
N LEU A 170 -10.82 3.33 17.50
CA LEU A 170 -9.57 4.03 17.85
C LEU A 170 -9.66 5.53 17.49
N LYS A 171 -10.67 5.89 16.73
CA LYS A 171 -10.84 7.14 16.02
C LYS A 171 -11.37 8.29 16.85
N ASP A 172 -12.32 8.07 17.74
CA ASP A 172 -12.93 9.14 18.57
C ASP A 172 -11.89 9.92 19.38
N GLN A 173 -10.68 9.39 19.50
CA GLN A 173 -9.58 10.07 20.18
C GLN A 173 -8.51 10.68 19.23
N ILE A 174 -8.49 10.33 17.94
CA ILE A 174 -7.39 10.70 17.02
C ILE A 174 -7.83 11.66 15.89
N GLU A 175 -9.13 11.73 15.55
CA GLU A 175 -9.57 12.17 14.22
C GLU A 175 -10.13 13.58 14.07
N ASP A 176 -10.48 14.29 15.10
CA ASP A 176 -11.10 15.62 14.94
C ASP A 176 -10.24 16.64 14.17
N LYS A 177 -8.94 16.35 13.97
CA LYS A 177 -8.02 17.26 13.27
C LYS A 177 -7.53 16.76 11.90
N CYS A 178 -7.77 15.48 11.54
CA CYS A 178 -7.16 14.88 10.36
C CYS A 178 -8.07 14.74 9.13
N GLU A 179 -9.37 15.00 9.24
CA GLU A 179 -10.35 14.74 8.19
C GLU A 179 -10.17 15.56 6.92
N HIS A 180 -9.56 16.74 7.03
CA HIS A 180 -9.41 17.69 5.93
C HIS A 180 -7.97 18.18 5.78
N TYR A 181 -6.98 17.33 6.13
CA TYR A 181 -5.60 17.74 5.93
C TYR A 181 -5.33 17.97 4.45
N GLN A 182 -5.11 19.23 4.12
CA GLN A 182 -4.54 19.64 2.85
C GLN A 182 -3.09 20.04 3.09
N LEU A 183 -2.19 19.43 2.32
CA LEU A 183 -0.79 19.81 2.39
C LEU A 183 -0.65 21.32 2.10
N PRO A 184 0.01 22.09 2.97
CA PRO A 184 0.24 23.52 2.73
C PRO A 184 0.85 23.77 1.36
N LYS A 185 0.42 24.86 0.70
CA LYS A 185 0.88 25.20 -0.66
C LYS A 185 2.40 25.28 -0.77
N SER A 186 3.09 25.79 0.26
CA SER A 186 4.54 25.85 0.32
C SER A 186 5.19 24.47 0.25
N SER A 187 4.70 23.52 1.04
CA SER A 187 5.22 22.14 1.06
C SER A 187 4.88 21.40 -0.21
N SER A 188 3.65 21.54 -0.72
CA SER A 188 3.27 20.95 -2.01
C SER A 188 4.15 21.44 -3.14
N LYS A 189 4.36 22.77 -3.23
CA LYS A 189 5.22 23.38 -4.22
C LYS A 189 6.67 22.89 -4.10
N PHE A 190 7.22 22.88 -2.89
CA PHE A 190 8.57 22.40 -2.64
C PHE A 190 8.78 20.95 -3.13
N ILE A 191 7.88 20.04 -2.76
CA ILE A 191 8.00 18.64 -3.18
C ILE A 191 7.81 18.47 -4.69
N GLN A 192 6.87 19.20 -5.31
CA GLN A 192 6.69 19.17 -6.76
C GLN A 192 7.94 19.64 -7.51
N MET A 193 8.64 20.65 -6.98
CA MET A 193 9.92 21.12 -7.56
C MET A 193 11.03 20.08 -7.40
N LEU A 194 11.11 19.35 -6.27
CA LEU A 194 12.04 18.24 -6.13
C LEU A 194 11.76 17.11 -7.14
N ILE A 195 10.49 16.84 -7.43
CA ILE A 195 10.10 15.87 -8.45
C ILE A 195 10.51 16.36 -9.85
N SER A 196 10.26 17.62 -10.18
CA SER A 196 10.63 18.19 -11.48
C SER A 196 12.13 18.17 -11.73
N TYR A 197 12.93 18.29 -10.68
CA TYR A 197 14.41 18.19 -10.75
C TYR A 197 14.94 16.76 -10.66
N GLY A 198 14.07 15.74 -10.61
CA GLY A 198 14.45 14.34 -10.54
C GLY A 198 15.06 13.89 -9.19
N LEU A 199 14.92 14.71 -8.15
CA LEU A 199 15.47 14.43 -6.81
C LEU A 199 14.54 13.56 -5.95
N MET A 200 13.25 13.58 -6.25
CA MET A 200 12.22 12.78 -5.63
C MET A 200 11.36 12.13 -6.71
N ARG A 201 10.85 10.93 -6.46
CA ARG A 201 9.96 10.23 -7.39
C ARG A 201 8.53 10.73 -7.24
N LYS A 202 7.76 10.66 -8.33
CA LYS A 202 6.33 11.03 -8.29
C LYS A 202 5.54 10.16 -7.31
N ASP A 203 5.84 8.86 -7.25
CA ASP A 203 5.17 7.93 -6.34
C ASP A 203 5.44 8.25 -4.86
N ASP A 204 6.63 8.79 -4.54
CA ASP A 204 6.98 9.20 -3.18
C ASP A 204 6.14 10.37 -2.66
N TYR A 205 5.45 11.12 -3.55
CA TYR A 205 4.58 12.22 -3.15
C TYR A 205 3.36 11.75 -2.34
N GLU A 206 2.69 10.68 -2.77
CA GLU A 206 1.56 10.10 -2.02
C GLU A 206 2.01 9.60 -0.64
N ILE A 207 3.16 8.94 -0.59
CA ILE A 207 3.74 8.46 0.68
C ILE A 207 4.05 9.64 1.60
N PHE A 208 4.64 10.72 1.07
CA PHE A 208 4.95 11.93 1.81
C PHE A 208 3.67 12.58 2.38
N VAL A 209 2.62 12.76 1.57
CA VAL A 209 1.34 13.33 2.00
C VAL A 209 0.71 12.51 3.12
N ASN A 210 0.67 11.18 2.95
CA ASN A 210 0.15 10.29 3.98
C ASN A 210 0.98 10.33 5.27
N ALA A 211 2.31 10.42 5.16
CA ALA A 211 3.18 10.55 6.32
C ALA A 211 2.94 11.86 7.09
N LYS A 212 2.78 12.98 6.38
CA LYS A 212 2.43 14.28 6.97
C LYS A 212 1.07 14.23 7.67
N GLN A 213 0.08 13.65 7.04
CA GLN A 213 -1.26 13.48 7.62
C GLN A 213 -1.22 12.67 8.92
N LYS A 214 -0.48 11.56 8.95
CA LYS A 214 -0.35 10.71 10.16
C LYS A 214 0.42 11.41 11.28
N LEU A 215 1.41 12.24 10.95
CA LEU A 215 2.19 12.99 11.93
C LEU A 215 1.44 14.13 12.60
N LEU A 216 0.39 14.65 11.97
CA LEU A 216 -0.47 15.70 12.56
C LEU A 216 -1.44 15.15 13.62
N GLY A 217 -1.67 13.84 13.63
CA GLY A 217 -2.43 13.19 14.67
C GLY A 217 -1.58 12.86 15.91
N ARG A 218 -2.19 12.18 16.89
CA ARG A 218 -1.54 11.75 18.13
C ARG A 218 -0.33 10.82 17.97
N LEU A 219 -0.05 10.32 16.74
CA LEU A 219 1.18 9.57 16.48
C LEU A 219 2.45 10.39 16.77
N ALA A 220 2.35 11.72 16.71
CA ALA A 220 3.45 12.60 17.09
C ALA A 220 3.82 12.50 18.58
N GLU A 221 2.89 12.07 19.43
CA GLU A 221 3.06 11.94 20.88
C GLU A 221 3.72 10.60 21.27
N PHE A 222 3.65 9.58 20.41
CA PHE A 222 4.29 8.30 20.67
C PHE A 222 5.77 8.34 20.30
N TRP A 223 6.63 8.09 21.28
CA TRP A 223 8.09 8.17 21.12
C TRP A 223 8.75 6.83 20.82
N GLN A 224 8.02 5.72 20.94
CA GLN A 224 8.55 4.38 20.71
C GLN A 224 8.45 3.98 19.25
N PRO A 225 9.60 3.72 18.57
CA PRO A 225 9.62 3.38 17.13
C PRO A 225 8.77 2.19 16.79
N ASP A 226 8.79 1.15 17.63
CA ASP A 226 8.02 -0.08 17.39
C ASP A 226 6.52 0.15 17.46
N ILE A 227 6.04 1.04 18.35
CA ILE A 227 4.62 1.39 18.44
C ILE A 227 4.17 2.14 17.19
N ILE A 228 4.91 3.17 16.78
CA ILE A 228 4.60 3.94 15.56
C ILE A 228 4.58 3.03 14.34
N PHE A 229 5.62 2.20 14.21
CA PHE A 229 5.74 1.26 13.12
C PHE A 229 4.54 0.31 13.06
N ASN A 230 4.20 -0.33 14.19
CA ASN A 230 3.09 -1.28 14.25
C ASN A 230 1.73 -0.61 14.01
N LEU A 231 1.50 0.59 14.53
CA LEU A 231 0.27 1.33 14.27
C LEU A 231 0.08 1.58 12.77
N ILE A 232 1.12 2.05 12.09
CA ILE A 232 1.04 2.30 10.64
C ILE A 232 0.93 0.98 9.87
N MET A 233 1.69 -0.04 10.22
CA MET A 233 1.67 -1.32 9.50
C MET A 233 0.35 -2.09 9.68
N ASN A 234 -0.39 -1.86 10.77
CA ASN A 234 -1.72 -2.45 10.97
C ASN A 234 -2.86 -1.55 10.48
N ASP A 235 -2.55 -0.36 9.97
CA ASP A 235 -3.52 0.54 9.36
C ASP A 235 -3.99 0.01 7.99
N VAL A 236 -5.24 0.29 7.63
CA VAL A 236 -5.81 -0.10 6.34
C VAL A 236 -5.78 1.11 5.40
N PHE A 237 -4.83 1.12 4.49
CA PHE A 237 -4.74 2.15 3.46
C PHE A 237 -5.41 1.67 2.17
N PRO A 238 -6.45 2.34 1.66
CA PRO A 238 -7.23 1.83 0.52
C PRO A 238 -6.46 1.81 -0.81
N ARG A 239 -5.39 2.58 -0.94
CA ARG A 239 -4.68 2.78 -2.22
C ARG A 239 -3.17 2.61 -2.17
N ILE A 240 -2.61 2.30 -1.00
CA ILE A 240 -1.17 2.17 -0.82
C ILE A 240 -0.78 0.71 -0.83
N SER A 241 0.26 0.36 -1.58
CA SER A 241 0.85 -0.98 -1.58
C SER A 241 1.49 -1.30 -0.23
N HIS A 242 1.71 -2.58 0.08
CA HIS A 242 2.44 -2.97 1.30
C HIS A 242 3.86 -2.39 1.34
N GLU A 243 4.49 -2.25 0.18
CA GLU A 243 5.82 -1.67 0.07
C GLU A 243 5.81 -0.18 0.41
N ASP A 244 4.83 0.57 -0.12
CA ASP A 244 4.69 2.00 0.15
C ASP A 244 4.27 2.25 1.60
N GLN A 245 3.41 1.40 2.17
CA GLN A 245 3.04 1.44 3.59
C GLN A 245 4.26 1.20 4.49
N LEU A 246 5.14 0.28 4.10
CA LEU A 246 6.39 0.02 4.79
C LEU A 246 7.36 1.22 4.69
N ILE A 247 7.50 1.83 3.50
CA ILE A 247 8.30 3.04 3.30
C ILE A 247 7.75 4.18 4.17
N LEU A 248 6.44 4.37 4.19
CA LEU A 248 5.77 5.37 5.03
C LEU A 248 6.09 5.17 6.52
N ALA A 249 5.87 3.97 7.04
CA ALA A 249 6.12 3.65 8.44
C ALA A 249 7.59 3.90 8.82
N LEU A 250 8.51 3.42 7.99
CA LEU A 250 9.95 3.56 8.22
C LEU A 250 10.40 5.01 8.08
N SER A 251 9.83 5.81 7.19
CA SER A 251 10.16 7.23 7.06
C SER A 251 9.81 8.02 8.33
N ILE A 252 8.66 7.71 8.93
CA ILE A 252 8.25 8.35 10.20
C ILE A 252 9.15 7.92 11.35
N VAL A 253 9.51 6.64 11.43
CA VAL A 253 10.44 6.13 12.44
C VAL A 253 11.84 6.74 12.25
N PHE A 254 12.32 6.84 11.01
CA PHE A 254 13.64 7.32 10.67
C PHE A 254 13.89 8.75 11.17
N ARG A 255 12.88 9.63 11.07
CA ARG A 255 12.95 11.00 11.58
C ARG A 255 13.39 11.09 13.06
N ARG A 256 12.94 10.16 13.88
CA ARG A 256 13.12 10.19 15.33
C ARG A 256 14.22 9.28 15.80
N LYS A 257 14.37 8.11 15.19
CA LYS A 257 15.28 7.04 15.59
C LYS A 257 15.91 6.37 14.36
N PRO A 258 16.85 7.04 13.65
CA PRO A 258 17.46 6.52 12.42
C PRO A 258 18.03 5.12 12.56
N LYS A 259 18.80 4.84 13.64
CA LYS A 259 19.37 3.51 13.91
C LYS A 259 18.31 2.42 14.08
N ALA A 260 17.17 2.73 14.71
CA ALA A 260 16.08 1.77 14.85
C ALA A 260 15.41 1.50 13.49
N ALA A 261 15.17 2.54 12.69
CA ALA A 261 14.64 2.40 11.34
C ALA A 261 15.56 1.55 10.45
N GLU A 262 16.87 1.75 10.50
CA GLU A 262 17.84 0.95 9.74
C GLU A 262 17.81 -0.54 10.15
N LYS A 263 17.72 -0.83 11.47
CA LYS A 263 17.54 -2.20 11.95
C LYS A 263 16.25 -2.82 11.44
N MET A 264 15.16 -2.05 11.41
CA MET A 264 13.88 -2.49 10.85
C MET A 264 13.98 -2.71 9.32
N CYS A 265 14.65 -1.82 8.58
CA CYS A 265 14.91 -2.01 7.14
C CYS A 265 15.59 -3.35 6.85
N GLY A 266 16.51 -3.79 7.71
CA GLY A 266 17.15 -5.11 7.60
C GLY A 266 16.17 -6.27 7.65
N ARG A 267 15.15 -6.20 8.50
CA ARG A 267 14.10 -7.24 8.61
C ARG A 267 13.24 -7.35 7.36
N TYR A 268 13.07 -6.25 6.62
CA TYR A 268 12.24 -6.15 5.42
C TYR A 268 13.06 -6.01 4.14
N SER A 269 14.32 -6.42 4.16
CA SER A 269 15.27 -6.23 3.04
C SER A 269 14.77 -6.77 1.70
N ILE A 270 14.00 -7.86 1.71
CA ILE A 270 13.41 -8.46 0.49
C ILE A 270 12.44 -7.47 -0.19
N MET A 271 11.71 -6.66 0.58
CA MET A 271 10.75 -5.69 0.07
C MET A 271 11.37 -4.32 -0.24
N LEU A 272 12.47 -3.99 0.43
CA LEU A 272 13.13 -2.68 0.36
C LEU A 272 14.37 -2.69 -0.54
N GLN A 273 14.30 -3.36 -1.68
CA GLN A 273 15.41 -3.42 -2.63
C GLN A 273 15.52 -2.14 -3.47
N GLY A 274 16.74 -1.86 -3.91
CA GLY A 274 17.03 -0.76 -4.83
C GLY A 274 16.72 0.63 -4.26
N TRP A 275 15.95 1.42 -4.98
CA TRP A 275 15.61 2.80 -4.68
C TRP A 275 14.73 2.98 -3.41
N LYS A 276 13.99 1.94 -3.00
CA LYS A 276 13.02 2.02 -1.90
C LYS A 276 13.65 2.43 -0.57
N ARG A 277 14.84 1.91 -0.27
CA ARG A 277 15.57 2.30 0.93
C ARG A 277 16.00 3.77 0.91
N LYS A 278 16.38 4.29 -0.26
CA LYS A 278 16.73 5.71 -0.43
C LYS A 278 15.50 6.62 -0.28
N SER A 279 14.32 6.17 -0.72
CA SER A 279 13.06 6.91 -0.55
C SER A 279 12.71 7.14 0.91
N ILE A 280 12.98 6.17 1.80
CA ILE A 280 12.74 6.32 3.26
C ILE A 280 13.49 7.55 3.81
N GLN A 281 14.78 7.67 3.50
CA GLN A 281 15.61 8.79 3.97
C GLN A 281 15.18 10.11 3.37
N LYS A 282 14.89 10.13 2.06
CA LYS A 282 14.42 11.33 1.34
C LYS A 282 13.09 11.83 1.88
N ILE A 283 12.10 10.94 2.05
CA ILE A 283 10.79 11.30 2.60
C ILE A 283 10.94 11.82 4.03
N ALA A 284 11.72 11.16 4.88
CA ALA A 284 11.97 11.60 6.25
C ALA A 284 12.59 13.01 6.29
N ALA A 285 13.61 13.26 5.47
CA ALA A 285 14.26 14.57 5.38
C ALA A 285 13.31 15.66 4.84
N CYS A 286 12.49 15.33 3.83
CA CYS A 286 11.47 16.24 3.31
C CYS A 286 10.40 16.60 4.35
N ILE A 287 9.95 15.62 5.15
CA ILE A 287 8.99 15.87 6.24
C ILE A 287 9.58 16.88 7.24
N ASP A 288 10.81 16.66 7.67
CA ASP A 288 11.48 17.50 8.65
C ASP A 288 11.70 18.92 8.14
N LEU A 289 12.16 19.06 6.90
CA LEU A 289 12.40 20.37 6.29
C LEU A 289 11.08 21.12 6.07
N THR A 290 10.06 20.46 5.56
CA THR A 290 8.76 21.09 5.31
C THR A 290 8.05 21.49 6.60
N GLU A 291 8.27 20.81 7.73
CA GLU A 291 7.71 21.25 9.03
C GLU A 291 8.20 22.66 9.43
N ILE A 292 9.48 22.95 9.22
CA ILE A 292 10.03 24.27 9.50
C ILE A 292 9.47 25.29 8.51
N LEU A 293 9.43 24.96 7.22
CA LEU A 293 8.92 25.84 6.18
C LEU A 293 7.42 26.14 6.41
N GLU A 294 6.59 25.18 6.76
CA GLU A 294 5.16 25.38 7.06
C GLU A 294 4.95 26.28 8.26
N ARG A 295 5.78 26.15 9.27
CA ARG A 295 5.66 26.93 10.51
C ARG A 295 6.10 28.39 10.35
N PHE A 296 7.19 28.63 9.64
CA PHE A 296 7.86 29.95 9.63
C PHE A 296 7.88 30.66 8.27
N ALA A 297 7.63 29.97 7.14
CA ALA A 297 7.61 30.57 5.82
C ALA A 297 6.19 30.86 5.33
N SER A 298 5.99 32.04 4.72
CA SER A 298 4.77 32.40 3.98
C SER A 298 4.83 31.92 2.52
N HIS A 299 6.05 31.93 1.95
CA HIS A 299 6.30 31.52 0.58
C HIS A 299 7.66 30.83 0.47
N VAL A 300 7.75 29.88 -0.47
CA VAL A 300 8.96 29.10 -0.72
C VAL A 300 9.13 28.89 -2.22
N ASP A 301 10.33 29.14 -2.73
CA ASP A 301 10.73 28.80 -4.09
C ASP A 301 12.05 28.02 -4.06
N LEU A 302 12.17 27.05 -4.98
CA LEU A 302 13.36 26.23 -5.13
C LEU A 302 13.87 26.34 -6.57
N PHE A 303 15.15 26.65 -6.74
CA PHE A 303 15.80 26.75 -8.04
C PHE A 303 16.97 25.77 -8.09
N LYS A 304 17.22 25.23 -9.26
CA LYS A 304 18.40 24.42 -9.53
C LYS A 304 19.27 25.18 -10.53
N ASP A 305 20.52 25.46 -10.17
CA ASP A 305 21.47 26.12 -11.07
C ASP A 305 22.10 25.11 -12.05
N ASP A 306 22.87 25.62 -13.00
CA ASP A 306 23.55 24.84 -14.05
C ASP A 306 24.59 23.86 -13.48
N THR A 307 25.08 24.10 -12.26
CA THR A 307 26.01 23.22 -11.56
C THR A 307 25.29 22.07 -10.82
N GLY A 308 23.97 22.08 -10.82
CA GLY A 308 23.13 21.10 -10.11
C GLY A 308 22.86 21.44 -8.64
N ARG A 309 23.34 22.58 -8.14
CA ARG A 309 23.12 23.09 -6.78
C ARG A 309 21.70 23.62 -6.65
N LEU A 310 21.09 23.41 -5.50
CA LEU A 310 19.77 23.94 -5.18
C LEU A 310 19.85 25.24 -4.41
N THR A 311 19.00 26.19 -4.76
CA THR A 311 18.82 27.46 -4.02
C THR A 311 17.37 27.55 -3.53
N LEU A 312 17.19 27.57 -2.21
CA LEU A 312 15.90 27.70 -1.55
C LEU A 312 15.67 29.15 -1.15
N LYS A 313 14.71 29.82 -1.77
CA LYS A 313 14.27 31.17 -1.39
C LYS A 313 13.09 31.06 -0.43
N ILE A 314 13.23 31.65 0.75
CA ILE A 314 12.24 31.60 1.83
C ILE A 314 11.77 33.03 2.10
N VAL A 315 10.45 33.24 2.08
CA VAL A 315 9.85 34.46 2.61
C VAL A 315 9.30 34.14 4.00
N SER A 316 9.88 34.76 5.03
CA SER A 316 9.46 34.53 6.41
C SER A 316 8.08 35.13 6.70
N LYS A 317 7.29 34.46 7.53
CA LYS A 317 6.01 34.99 8.04
C LYS A 317 6.18 36.15 9.00
N THR A 318 7.30 36.17 9.71
CA THR A 318 7.61 37.16 10.75
C THR A 318 9.05 37.62 10.63
N ASN A 319 9.44 38.61 11.42
CA ASN A 319 10.82 39.07 11.50
C ASN A 319 11.80 38.04 12.10
N PHE A 320 11.25 37.03 12.80
CA PHE A 320 12.03 35.92 13.35
C PHE A 320 11.92 34.68 12.46
N PHE A 321 13.08 34.09 12.14
CA PHE A 321 13.18 32.79 11.49
C PHE A 321 14.29 31.97 12.19
N PRO A 322 14.01 30.72 12.62
CA PRO A 322 14.99 29.93 13.37
C PRO A 322 16.01 29.25 12.44
N GLU A 323 16.99 30.01 11.94
CA GLU A 323 17.99 29.54 10.98
C GLU A 323 18.81 28.36 11.51
N TYR A 324 19.06 28.30 12.82
CA TYR A 324 19.78 27.17 13.43
C TYR A 324 19.05 25.83 13.25
N LEU A 325 17.70 25.84 13.39
CA LEU A 325 16.89 24.65 13.12
C LEU A 325 16.88 24.28 11.64
N LEU A 326 16.81 25.30 10.78
CA LEU A 326 16.83 25.09 9.34
C LEU A 326 18.15 24.47 8.88
N ASN A 327 19.28 24.96 9.37
CA ASN A 327 20.61 24.47 9.02
C ASN A 327 20.78 22.97 9.33
N ASP A 328 20.30 22.54 10.50
CA ASP A 328 20.35 21.13 10.86
C ASP A 328 19.52 20.24 9.93
N LYS A 329 18.35 20.74 9.50
CA LYS A 329 17.47 19.99 8.58
C LYS A 329 17.98 20.01 7.14
N ILE A 330 18.62 21.10 6.73
CA ILE A 330 19.28 21.16 5.42
C ILE A 330 20.40 20.13 5.34
N LYS A 331 21.27 20.02 6.33
CA LYS A 331 22.33 18.99 6.33
C LYS A 331 21.78 17.56 6.18
N ILE A 332 20.67 17.26 6.88
CA ILE A 332 20.00 15.97 6.76
C ILE A 332 19.42 15.78 5.36
N PHE A 333 18.82 16.82 4.81
CA PHE A 333 18.24 16.81 3.47
C PHE A 333 19.31 16.61 2.40
N GLU A 334 20.41 17.38 2.43
CA GLU A 334 21.55 17.25 1.51
C GLU A 334 22.13 15.82 1.52
N SER A 335 22.31 15.27 2.70
CA SER A 335 22.76 13.87 2.86
C SER A 335 21.80 12.87 2.21
N ALA A 336 20.49 13.11 2.29
CA ALA A 336 19.47 12.21 1.74
C ALA A 336 19.32 12.31 0.22
N VAL A 337 19.45 13.54 -0.36
CA VAL A 337 19.25 13.77 -1.79
C VAL A 337 20.56 13.82 -2.58
N HIS A 338 21.72 13.90 -1.90
CA HIS A 338 23.06 14.05 -2.48
C HIS A 338 23.23 15.32 -3.35
N VAL A 339 22.63 16.43 -2.93
CA VAL A 339 22.70 17.72 -3.60
C VAL A 339 22.87 18.83 -2.57
N GLU A 340 23.78 19.75 -2.81
CA GLU A 340 23.98 20.94 -1.96
C GLU A 340 22.76 21.86 -2.04
N LEU A 341 22.28 22.35 -0.87
CA LEU A 341 21.15 23.25 -0.74
C LEU A 341 21.57 24.53 -0.02
N ILE A 342 21.71 25.61 -0.74
CA ILE A 342 21.85 26.94 -0.16
C ILE A 342 20.49 27.61 0.02
N TYR A 343 20.38 28.56 0.94
CA TYR A 343 19.13 29.26 1.15
C TYR A 343 19.30 30.75 1.34
N THR A 344 18.24 31.49 1.03
CA THR A 344 18.09 32.92 1.33
C THR A 344 16.77 33.19 2.02
N ILE A 345 16.77 34.06 3.03
CA ILE A 345 15.57 34.40 3.79
C ILE A 345 15.28 35.89 3.60
N SER A 346 14.11 36.18 3.04
CA SER A 346 13.55 37.53 2.98
C SER A 346 12.57 37.70 4.16
N ARG A 347 12.70 38.79 4.90
CA ARG A 347 11.84 39.12 6.05
C ARG A 347 10.86 40.21 5.63
N PRO A 348 9.61 40.22 6.20
CA PRO A 348 8.68 41.31 5.91
C PRO A 348 9.30 42.64 6.30
N ARG A 349 9.14 43.65 5.44
CA ARG A 349 9.51 45.04 5.79
C ARG A 349 8.57 45.48 6.95
N LYS A 350 9.16 46.16 7.93
CA LYS A 350 8.39 46.79 9.02
C LYS A 350 7.39 47.77 8.48
#